data_affcd9270ccf61f071113b26bc0b53fd
#
_entry.id   affcd9270ccf61f071113b26bc0b53fd
#
_cell.length_a   1.000
_cell.length_b   1.000
_cell.length_c   1.000
_cell.angle_alpha   90.00
_cell.angle_beta   90.00
_cell.angle_gamma   90.00
#
_symmetry.space_group_name_H-M   'P 1'
#
loop_
_entity.id
_entity.type
_entity.pdbx_description
1 polymer ?
#
loop_
_entity_poly.entity_id
_entity_poly.type
_entity_poly.pdbx_seq_one_letter_code
_entity_poly.pdbx_strand_id
1 'polypeptide(L)'
;MAATFTPSLASLQSNRLETLNHLRASAETNDDAQSQFNQLKISFVTGNEMKAREMSMILAEHGATKGPNPETSLVDLRVVNVDLPEIQEVSTEAIAKNKAIQAAQLANGPCVVEDTSLEFVALGGMPGPYIKWFQQELQSEGLYNLLLAYEDKSAVAVCTLAFCPFPHADPVLFTGRTRGTIVEPVEGRGFGWDSIFVPDGFDRPFSSMSTLEKNELSHRGQAVRQWANWLGENQQELWERQNGKSAVGHKGLNFKGTYAEE
;
A
#
# COMPACT_ATOMS: atom_id res chain seq x y z
N MET A 1 -3.16 -1.00 -34.89
CA MET A 1 -2.00 -1.52 -34.17
C MET A 1 -1.60 -0.47 -33.15
N ALA A 2 -1.99 -0.64 -31.91
CA ALA A 2 -1.59 0.24 -30.82
C ALA A 2 -0.29 -0.31 -30.25
N ALA A 3 0.78 0.48 -30.31
CA ALA A 3 2.06 0.12 -29.71
C ALA A 3 1.94 0.18 -28.19
N THR A 4 2.06 -0.94 -27.52
CA THR A 4 2.15 -1.03 -26.07
C THR A 4 3.51 -0.50 -25.63
N PHE A 5 3.49 0.65 -24.96
CA PHE A 5 4.68 1.29 -24.40
C PHE A 5 5.02 0.59 -23.07
N THR A 6 6.00 -0.31 -23.09
CA THR A 6 6.60 -0.87 -21.86
C THR A 6 7.70 0.08 -21.41
N PRO A 7 7.62 0.67 -20.22
CA PRO A 7 8.70 1.49 -19.69
C PRO A 7 9.92 0.61 -19.42
N SER A 8 11.08 1.03 -19.89
CA SER A 8 12.35 0.32 -19.64
C SER A 8 12.77 0.50 -18.16
N LEU A 9 13.52 -0.45 -17.62
CA LEU A 9 14.14 -0.35 -16.28
C LEU A 9 14.90 0.96 -16.08
N ALA A 10 15.49 1.51 -17.14
CA ALA A 10 16.18 2.81 -17.10
C ALA A 10 15.22 3.99 -16.89
N SER A 11 14.01 3.95 -17.46
CA SER A 11 13.00 5.02 -17.25
C SER A 11 12.39 4.97 -15.84
N LEU A 12 12.27 3.77 -15.27
CA LEU A 12 11.82 3.59 -13.89
C LEU A 12 12.89 4.08 -12.88
N GLN A 13 14.18 3.87 -13.18
CA GLN A 13 15.27 4.40 -12.36
C GLN A 13 15.41 5.93 -12.46
N SER A 14 15.12 6.53 -13.61
CA SER A 14 15.14 7.99 -13.80
C SER A 14 14.04 8.66 -12.98
N ASN A 15 12.81 8.14 -13.00
CA ASN A 15 11.71 8.64 -12.19
C ASN A 15 12.00 8.52 -10.68
N ARG A 16 12.75 7.48 -10.28
CA ARG A 16 13.20 7.29 -8.90
C ARG A 16 14.15 8.38 -8.44
N LEU A 17 15.11 8.78 -9.30
CA LEU A 17 16.05 9.86 -9.01
C LEU A 17 15.34 11.22 -8.93
N GLU A 18 14.36 11.47 -9.77
CA GLU A 18 13.58 12.71 -9.74
C GLU A 18 12.72 12.81 -8.48
N THR A 19 12.07 11.72 -8.06
CA THR A 19 11.28 11.69 -6.82
C THR A 19 12.17 11.89 -5.59
N LEU A 20 13.35 11.25 -5.55
CA LEU A 20 14.33 11.46 -4.47
C LEU A 20 14.90 12.87 -4.46
N ASN A 21 15.11 13.47 -5.63
CA ASN A 21 15.58 14.85 -5.73
C ASN A 21 14.49 15.87 -5.35
N HIS A 22 13.22 15.59 -5.65
CA HIS A 22 12.09 16.41 -5.19
C HIS A 22 11.93 16.37 -3.67
N LEU A 23 12.09 15.19 -3.06
CA LEU A 23 12.09 15.03 -1.60
C LEU A 23 13.30 15.70 -0.95
N ARG A 24 14.47 15.73 -1.63
CA ARG A 24 15.67 16.46 -1.18
C ARG A 24 15.54 17.97 -1.37
N ALA A 25 15.03 18.44 -2.50
CA ALA A 25 14.88 19.86 -2.78
C ALA A 25 13.87 20.55 -1.85
N SER A 26 12.84 19.87 -1.37
CA SER A 26 11.94 20.40 -0.34
C SER A 26 12.57 20.44 1.05
N ALA A 27 13.67 19.71 1.29
CA ALA A 27 14.42 19.73 2.55
C ALA A 27 15.53 20.80 2.59
N GLU A 28 16.00 21.30 1.45
CA GLU A 28 17.16 22.19 1.36
C GLU A 28 16.84 23.71 1.42
N THR A 29 15.58 24.13 1.57
CA THR A 29 15.18 25.56 1.52
C THR A 29 14.91 26.22 2.87
N ASN A 30 15.43 25.73 3.99
CA ASN A 30 15.45 26.50 5.24
C ASN A 30 16.79 26.36 5.94
N ASP A 31 17.59 27.39 5.79
CA ASP A 31 18.84 27.64 6.54
C ASP A 31 18.50 27.99 8.00
N ASP A 32 19.35 27.53 8.93
CA ASP A 32 19.45 27.93 10.33
C ASP A 32 18.33 27.53 11.31
N ALA A 33 18.07 26.22 11.43
CA ALA A 33 17.76 25.59 12.71
C ALA A 33 18.10 24.11 12.62
N GLN A 34 18.83 23.62 13.56
CA GLN A 34 19.12 22.21 13.81
C GLN A 34 17.83 21.41 13.67
N SER A 35 17.53 20.94 12.45
CA SER A 35 16.30 20.21 12.14
C SER A 35 16.38 18.85 12.81
N GLN A 36 15.88 18.76 14.04
CA GLN A 36 15.41 17.49 14.58
C GLN A 36 14.36 17.02 13.59
N PHE A 37 14.69 16.02 12.79
CA PHE A 37 13.75 15.37 11.90
C PHE A 37 12.58 14.88 12.75
N ASN A 38 11.42 15.49 12.55
CA ASN A 38 10.21 15.24 13.30
C ASN A 38 9.58 13.95 12.81
N GLN A 39 10.04 12.85 13.35
CA GLN A 39 9.58 11.52 12.96
C GLN A 39 8.13 11.28 13.39
N LEU A 40 7.29 10.88 12.45
CA LEU A 40 5.90 10.49 12.72
C LEU A 40 5.84 9.07 13.31
N LYS A 41 5.20 8.92 14.45
CA LYS A 41 4.94 7.60 15.04
C LYS A 41 3.61 7.09 14.52
N ILE A 42 3.63 6.03 13.74
CA ILE A 42 2.44 5.46 13.10
C ILE A 42 2.34 3.98 13.44
N SER A 43 1.15 3.53 13.84
CA SER A 43 0.86 2.11 14.07
C SER A 43 0.35 1.46 12.78
N PHE A 44 1.03 0.43 12.29
CA PHE A 44 0.49 -0.45 11.25
C PHE A 44 -0.24 -1.61 11.93
N VAL A 45 -1.57 -1.60 11.87
CA VAL A 45 -2.41 -2.60 12.54
C VAL A 45 -2.77 -3.69 11.54
N THR A 46 -2.20 -4.87 11.74
CA THR A 46 -2.41 -6.03 10.87
C THR A 46 -2.09 -7.32 11.60
N GLY A 47 -2.92 -8.35 11.43
CA GLY A 47 -2.64 -9.73 11.84
C GLY A 47 -1.79 -10.52 10.84
N ASN A 48 -1.34 -9.90 9.74
CA ASN A 48 -0.58 -10.55 8.68
C ASN A 48 0.88 -10.10 8.64
N GLU A 49 1.79 -10.94 9.15
CA GLU A 49 3.22 -10.65 9.23
C GLU A 49 3.87 -10.41 7.86
N MET A 50 3.41 -11.12 6.80
CA MET A 50 3.96 -10.96 5.46
C MET A 50 3.61 -9.59 4.89
N LYS A 51 2.37 -9.10 5.09
CA LYS A 51 1.99 -7.74 4.74
C LYS A 51 2.84 -6.71 5.48
N ALA A 52 3.08 -6.91 6.77
CA ALA A 52 3.91 -6.02 7.57
C ALA A 52 5.34 -5.95 7.06
N ARG A 53 5.91 -7.09 6.68
CA ARG A 53 7.25 -7.19 6.12
C ARG A 53 7.36 -6.47 4.78
N GLU A 54 6.46 -6.73 3.84
CA GLU A 54 6.46 -6.05 2.53
C GLU A 54 6.29 -4.53 2.67
N MET A 55 5.33 -4.07 3.50
CA MET A 55 5.14 -2.66 3.80
C MET A 55 6.42 -1.99 4.28
N SER A 56 7.09 -2.59 5.27
CA SER A 56 8.32 -2.04 5.85
C SER A 56 9.44 -1.96 4.82
N MET A 57 9.56 -2.97 3.94
CA MET A 57 10.56 -2.97 2.87
C MET A 57 10.31 -1.87 1.85
N ILE A 58 9.07 -1.72 1.38
CA ILE A 58 8.70 -0.69 0.39
C ILE A 58 8.94 0.72 0.97
N LEU A 59 8.55 0.96 2.22
CA LEU A 59 8.81 2.25 2.88
C LEU A 59 10.30 2.54 3.04
N ALA A 60 11.11 1.53 3.34
CA ALA A 60 12.56 1.68 3.44
C ALA A 60 13.20 1.98 2.08
N GLU A 61 12.75 1.33 1.01
CA GLU A 61 13.18 1.57 -0.37
C GLU A 61 12.87 3.02 -0.82
N HIS A 62 11.77 3.60 -0.31
CA HIS A 62 11.38 4.99 -0.59
C HIS A 62 11.93 6.02 0.39
N GLY A 63 12.80 5.61 1.31
CA GLY A 63 13.40 6.52 2.31
C GLY A 63 12.40 7.04 3.35
N ALA A 64 11.19 6.50 3.41
CA ALA A 64 10.17 6.91 4.36
C ALA A 64 10.35 6.29 5.75
N THR A 65 11.04 5.16 5.86
CA THR A 65 11.45 4.54 7.13
C THR A 65 12.97 4.35 7.17
N LYS A 66 13.49 3.89 8.31
CA LYS A 66 14.92 3.73 8.58
C LYS A 66 15.69 3.15 7.39
N GLY A 67 16.30 4.04 6.61
CA GLY A 67 17.42 3.72 5.73
C GLY A 67 18.74 3.64 6.54
N PRO A 68 19.88 3.63 5.88
CA PRO A 68 21.20 3.58 6.55
C PRO A 68 21.45 4.75 7.49
N ASN A 69 20.64 5.81 7.45
CA ASN A 69 20.67 6.92 8.39
C ASN A 69 19.31 7.06 9.11
N PRO A 70 19.19 6.55 10.37
CA PRO A 70 17.94 6.61 11.14
C PRO A 70 17.43 8.02 11.42
N GLU A 71 18.29 9.04 11.34
CA GLU A 71 17.95 10.43 11.63
C GLU A 71 17.16 11.11 10.50
N THR A 72 17.06 10.50 9.33
CA THR A 72 16.37 11.06 8.16
C THR A 72 15.04 10.37 7.83
N SER A 73 14.58 9.44 8.67
CA SER A 73 13.35 8.70 8.45
C SER A 73 12.12 9.54 8.78
N LEU A 74 11.16 9.60 7.84
CA LEU A 74 9.87 10.29 8.03
C LEU A 74 8.98 9.60 9.07
N VAL A 75 9.05 8.27 9.15
CA VAL A 75 8.10 7.44 9.91
C VAL A 75 8.83 6.46 10.82
N ASP A 76 8.42 6.42 12.07
CA ASP A 76 8.65 5.30 12.99
C ASP A 76 7.41 4.40 12.95
N LEU A 77 7.46 3.36 12.09
CA LEU A 77 6.35 2.44 11.89
C LEU A 77 6.39 1.33 12.93
N ARG A 78 5.38 1.29 13.79
CA ARG A 78 5.17 0.22 14.76
C ARG A 78 4.14 -0.78 14.26
N VAL A 79 4.52 -2.02 14.05
CA VAL A 79 3.57 -3.09 13.73
C VAL A 79 2.81 -3.50 14.99
N VAL A 80 1.48 -3.49 14.90
CA VAL A 80 0.55 -3.95 15.95
C VAL A 80 -0.16 -5.19 15.42
N ASN A 81 0.21 -6.34 15.95
CA ASN A 81 -0.34 -7.64 15.51
C ASN A 81 -1.74 -7.85 16.11
N VAL A 82 -2.75 -7.36 15.41
CA VAL A 82 -4.17 -7.52 15.76
C VAL A 82 -4.96 -7.77 14.47
N ASP A 83 -5.79 -8.81 14.47
CA ASP A 83 -6.76 -9.07 13.42
C ASP A 83 -8.07 -8.35 13.78
N LEU A 84 -8.35 -7.26 13.08
CA LEU A 84 -9.54 -6.44 13.32
C LEU A 84 -10.76 -7.08 12.64
N PRO A 85 -11.96 -6.94 13.22
CA PRO A 85 -13.20 -7.32 12.56
C PRO A 85 -13.35 -6.61 11.21
N GLU A 86 -13.73 -7.36 10.19
CA GLU A 86 -13.98 -6.85 8.85
C GLU A 86 -15.48 -6.86 8.56
N ILE A 87 -16.01 -5.75 8.03
CA ILE A 87 -17.38 -5.71 7.54
C ILE A 87 -17.51 -6.55 6.27
N GLN A 88 -18.71 -7.10 6.03
CA GLN A 88 -19.02 -7.74 4.75
C GLN A 88 -19.35 -6.67 3.72
N GLU A 89 -18.43 -6.45 2.80
CA GLU A 89 -18.53 -5.44 1.75
C GLU A 89 -17.74 -5.90 0.53
N VAL A 90 -18.07 -5.40 -0.64
CA VAL A 90 -17.38 -5.72 -1.90
C VAL A 90 -16.25 -4.75 -2.23
N SER A 91 -16.24 -3.59 -1.61
CA SER A 91 -15.22 -2.55 -1.80
C SER A 91 -14.11 -2.65 -0.75
N THR A 92 -12.87 -2.84 -1.20
CA THR A 92 -11.68 -2.78 -0.33
C THR A 92 -11.55 -1.41 0.35
N GLU A 93 -11.98 -0.34 -0.31
CA GLU A 93 -11.99 1.02 0.24
C GLU A 93 -12.91 1.12 1.46
N ALA A 94 -14.14 0.59 1.36
CA ALA A 94 -15.10 0.61 2.46
C ALA A 94 -14.62 -0.25 3.65
N ILE A 95 -14.06 -1.41 3.36
CA ILE A 95 -13.49 -2.32 4.38
C ILE A 95 -12.29 -1.66 5.06
N ALA A 96 -11.32 -1.14 4.29
CA ALA A 96 -10.13 -0.49 4.82
C ALA A 96 -10.47 0.76 5.64
N LYS A 97 -11.43 1.58 5.18
CA LYS A 97 -11.91 2.75 5.92
C LYS A 97 -12.50 2.36 7.27
N ASN A 98 -13.34 1.35 7.32
CA ASN A 98 -13.94 0.86 8.56
C ASN A 98 -12.87 0.31 9.52
N LYS A 99 -11.93 -0.49 9.02
CA LYS A 99 -10.79 -1.02 9.79
C LYS A 99 -9.91 0.11 10.35
N ALA A 100 -9.64 1.16 9.57
CA ALA A 100 -8.80 2.28 10.02
C ALA A 100 -9.43 3.04 11.18
N ILE A 101 -10.74 3.24 11.18
CA ILE A 101 -11.47 3.89 12.28
C ILE A 101 -11.33 3.04 13.58
N GLN A 102 -11.50 1.73 13.48
CA GLN A 102 -11.32 0.83 14.63
C GLN A 102 -9.87 0.80 15.11
N ALA A 103 -8.91 0.74 14.17
CA ALA A 103 -7.48 0.73 14.48
C ALA A 103 -7.03 2.00 15.19
N ALA A 104 -7.52 3.17 14.78
CA ALA A 104 -7.18 4.46 15.41
C ALA A 104 -7.67 4.55 16.86
N GLN A 105 -8.84 4.00 17.14
CA GLN A 105 -9.36 3.91 18.51
C GLN A 105 -8.52 2.96 19.37
N LEU A 106 -8.14 1.81 18.82
CA LEU A 106 -7.31 0.82 19.50
C LEU A 106 -5.89 1.34 19.78
N ALA A 107 -5.26 1.96 18.77
CA ALA A 107 -3.91 2.50 18.87
C ALA A 107 -3.85 3.81 19.66
N ASN A 108 -5.00 4.47 19.87
CA ASN A 108 -5.13 5.82 20.43
C ASN A 108 -4.18 6.82 19.76
N GLY A 109 -4.08 6.77 18.44
CA GLY A 109 -3.15 7.60 17.67
C GLY A 109 -3.18 7.31 16.17
N PRO A 110 -2.24 7.90 15.42
CA PRO A 110 -2.12 7.66 13.99
C PRO A 110 -1.92 6.18 13.68
N CYS A 111 -2.70 5.68 12.75
CA CYS A 111 -2.60 4.30 12.31
C CYS A 111 -2.83 4.16 10.81
N VAL A 112 -2.28 3.09 10.25
CA VAL A 112 -2.57 2.62 8.90
C VAL A 112 -3.01 1.18 8.97
N VAL A 113 -3.96 0.83 8.12
CA VAL A 113 -4.41 -0.56 7.88
C VAL A 113 -4.37 -0.85 6.39
N GLU A 114 -4.47 -2.12 6.04
CA GLU A 114 -4.49 -2.57 4.66
C GLU A 114 -5.65 -3.53 4.43
N ASP A 115 -6.31 -3.36 3.29
CA ASP A 115 -7.18 -4.37 2.71
C ASP A 115 -6.73 -4.73 1.30
N THR A 116 -6.86 -6.02 0.94
CA THR A 116 -6.37 -6.53 -0.35
C THR A 116 -7.44 -7.36 -1.01
N SER A 117 -7.66 -7.13 -2.31
CA SER A 117 -8.52 -7.98 -3.13
C SER A 117 -7.77 -8.59 -4.32
N LEU A 118 -8.31 -9.70 -4.80
CA LEU A 118 -7.97 -10.28 -6.10
C LEU A 118 -9.28 -10.46 -6.87
N GLU A 119 -9.44 -9.68 -7.92
CA GLU A 119 -10.67 -9.53 -8.68
C GLU A 119 -10.54 -10.29 -10.01
N PHE A 120 -11.27 -11.41 -10.17
CA PHE A 120 -11.32 -12.16 -11.42
C PHE A 120 -12.38 -11.54 -12.33
N VAL A 121 -11.99 -11.06 -13.50
CA VAL A 121 -12.91 -10.38 -14.43
C VAL A 121 -14.07 -11.28 -14.84
N ALA A 122 -13.78 -12.53 -15.18
CA ALA A 122 -14.79 -13.52 -15.56
C ALA A 122 -15.82 -13.82 -14.45
N LEU A 123 -15.48 -13.55 -13.18
CA LEU A 123 -16.37 -13.74 -12.03
C LEU A 123 -16.97 -12.42 -11.51
N GLY A 124 -16.96 -11.36 -12.33
CA GLY A 124 -17.51 -10.06 -11.95
C GLY A 124 -16.78 -9.40 -10.78
N GLY A 125 -15.46 -9.65 -10.63
CA GLY A 125 -14.63 -9.13 -9.56
C GLY A 125 -14.52 -10.04 -8.33
N MET A 126 -15.24 -11.16 -8.28
CA MET A 126 -15.06 -12.14 -7.19
C MET A 126 -13.79 -12.98 -7.41
N PRO A 127 -13.12 -13.48 -6.35
CA PRO A 127 -13.48 -13.37 -4.93
C PRO A 127 -13.34 -11.98 -4.32
N GLY A 128 -12.64 -11.04 -4.99
CA GLY A 128 -12.52 -9.66 -4.49
C GLY A 128 -11.86 -9.61 -3.10
N PRO A 129 -12.39 -8.84 -2.15
CA PRO A 129 -11.84 -8.73 -0.80
C PRO A 129 -11.95 -10.01 0.02
N TYR A 130 -12.76 -10.97 -0.41
CA TYR A 130 -12.87 -12.28 0.25
C TYR A 130 -11.71 -13.22 -0.10
N ILE A 131 -10.74 -12.78 -0.88
CA ILE A 131 -9.58 -13.57 -1.34
C ILE A 131 -8.84 -14.27 -0.19
N LYS A 132 -8.77 -13.66 1.00
CA LYS A 132 -8.16 -14.28 2.20
C LYS A 132 -8.79 -15.64 2.50
N TRP A 133 -10.12 -15.70 2.54
CA TRP A 133 -10.88 -16.92 2.85
C TRP A 133 -10.80 -17.94 1.74
N PHE A 134 -10.93 -17.49 0.49
CA PHE A 134 -10.78 -18.36 -0.68
C PHE A 134 -9.38 -18.98 -0.75
N GLN A 135 -8.34 -18.19 -0.47
CA GLN A 135 -6.96 -18.68 -0.45
C GLN A 135 -6.73 -19.72 0.66
N GLN A 136 -7.34 -19.53 1.83
CA GLN A 136 -7.22 -20.48 2.94
C GLN A 136 -7.84 -21.83 2.62
N GLU A 137 -9.03 -21.84 2.00
CA GLU A 137 -9.78 -23.05 1.72
C GLU A 137 -9.33 -23.74 0.41
N LEU A 138 -9.09 -22.97 -0.64
CA LEU A 138 -8.87 -23.49 -1.98
C LEU A 138 -7.39 -23.59 -2.35
N GLN A 139 -6.51 -22.86 -1.65
CA GLN A 139 -5.12 -22.69 -2.03
C GLN A 139 -4.98 -22.10 -3.46
N SER A 140 -3.77 -21.96 -3.97
CA SER A 140 -3.53 -21.40 -5.31
C SER A 140 -4.12 -22.24 -6.42
N GLU A 141 -4.04 -23.57 -6.31
CA GLU A 141 -4.61 -24.48 -7.29
C GLU A 141 -6.13 -24.35 -7.39
N GLY A 142 -6.82 -24.33 -6.27
CA GLY A 142 -8.28 -24.17 -6.27
C GLY A 142 -8.72 -22.81 -6.79
N LEU A 143 -7.97 -21.74 -6.52
CA LEU A 143 -8.22 -20.42 -7.10
C LEU A 143 -8.09 -20.43 -8.62
N TYR A 144 -7.07 -21.06 -9.17
CA TYR A 144 -6.90 -21.26 -10.61
C TYR A 144 -8.08 -22.09 -11.18
N ASN A 145 -8.48 -23.16 -10.49
CA ASN A 145 -9.57 -24.04 -10.91
C ASN A 145 -10.92 -23.34 -11.01
N LEU A 146 -11.17 -22.26 -10.25
CA LEU A 146 -12.38 -21.44 -10.39
C LEU A 146 -12.54 -20.86 -11.80
N LEU A 147 -11.44 -20.67 -12.52
CA LEU A 147 -11.44 -20.08 -13.85
C LEU A 147 -11.32 -21.12 -14.99
N LEU A 148 -11.25 -22.41 -14.72
CA LEU A 148 -11.02 -23.43 -15.78
C LEU A 148 -12.07 -23.39 -16.90
N ALA A 149 -13.32 -23.12 -16.56
CA ALA A 149 -14.42 -23.04 -17.52
C ALA A 149 -14.50 -21.72 -18.31
N TYR A 150 -13.69 -20.73 -17.96
CA TYR A 150 -13.72 -19.42 -18.61
C TYR A 150 -12.50 -19.27 -19.55
N GLU A 151 -12.72 -18.65 -20.70
CA GLU A 151 -11.60 -18.27 -21.61
C GLU A 151 -10.81 -17.07 -21.02
N ASP A 152 -11.54 -16.09 -20.47
CA ASP A 152 -10.94 -14.92 -19.83
C ASP A 152 -10.42 -15.30 -18.45
N LYS A 153 -9.11 -15.20 -18.28
CA LYS A 153 -8.40 -15.42 -17.01
C LYS A 153 -7.80 -14.12 -16.45
N SER A 154 -8.24 -12.97 -17.00
CA SER A 154 -7.77 -11.69 -16.52
C SER A 154 -8.22 -11.42 -15.10
N ALA A 155 -7.35 -10.76 -14.34
CA ALA A 155 -7.58 -10.41 -12.96
C ALA A 155 -6.94 -9.07 -12.61
N VAL A 156 -7.45 -8.46 -11.54
CA VAL A 156 -6.88 -7.24 -10.96
C VAL A 156 -6.54 -7.50 -9.50
N ALA A 157 -5.28 -7.32 -9.16
CA ALA A 157 -4.84 -7.27 -7.77
C ALA A 157 -5.01 -5.84 -7.25
N VAL A 158 -5.66 -5.67 -6.11
CA VAL A 158 -5.94 -4.37 -5.50
C VAL A 158 -5.42 -4.34 -4.07
N CYS A 159 -4.80 -3.25 -3.68
CA CYS A 159 -4.41 -2.95 -2.31
C CYS A 159 -4.90 -1.57 -1.94
N THR A 160 -5.68 -1.46 -0.89
CA THR A 160 -6.11 -0.19 -0.31
C THR A 160 -5.50 -0.02 1.07
N LEU A 161 -4.67 1.00 1.22
CA LEU A 161 -4.24 1.49 2.53
C LEU A 161 -5.22 2.54 3.01
N ALA A 162 -5.62 2.47 4.26
CA ALA A 162 -6.38 3.51 4.93
C ALA A 162 -5.57 4.05 6.11
N PHE A 163 -5.16 5.30 6.01
CA PHE A 163 -4.43 6.01 7.05
C PHE A 163 -5.39 6.88 7.84
N CYS A 164 -5.51 6.62 9.14
CA CYS A 164 -6.28 7.45 10.07
C CYS A 164 -5.31 8.28 10.91
N PRO A 165 -5.23 9.60 10.72
CA PRO A 165 -4.23 10.45 11.38
C PRO A 165 -4.48 10.62 12.88
N PHE A 166 -5.75 10.49 13.33
CA PHE A 166 -6.13 10.61 14.74
C PHE A 166 -7.41 9.80 15.00
N PRO A 167 -7.68 9.39 16.24
CA PRO A 167 -9.01 8.88 16.63
C PRO A 167 -10.11 9.86 16.21
N HIS A 168 -11.17 9.35 15.58
CA HIS A 168 -12.31 10.11 15.06
C HIS A 168 -12.06 11.00 13.83
N ALA A 169 -10.86 10.94 13.21
CA ALA A 169 -10.63 11.55 11.90
C ALA A 169 -11.18 10.67 10.79
N ASP A 170 -11.51 11.28 9.64
CA ASP A 170 -11.78 10.53 8.43
C ASP A 170 -10.48 9.94 7.88
N PRO A 171 -10.44 8.62 7.61
CA PRO A 171 -9.27 8.01 7.01
C PRO A 171 -9.00 8.50 5.59
N VAL A 172 -7.73 8.68 5.26
CA VAL A 172 -7.25 8.95 3.90
C VAL A 172 -6.90 7.62 3.23
N LEU A 173 -7.38 7.42 2.00
CA LEU A 173 -7.22 6.16 1.27
C LEU A 173 -6.16 6.29 0.18
N PHE A 174 -5.40 5.20 -0.02
CA PHE A 174 -4.39 5.07 -1.07
C PHE A 174 -4.56 3.71 -1.72
N THR A 175 -4.97 3.69 -2.98
CA THR A 175 -5.28 2.45 -3.68
C THR A 175 -4.31 2.21 -4.84
N GLY A 176 -3.67 1.04 -4.82
CA GLY A 176 -2.87 0.55 -5.93
C GLY A 176 -3.56 -0.60 -6.63
N ARG A 177 -3.44 -0.67 -7.96
CA ARG A 177 -4.05 -1.70 -8.81
C ARG A 177 -3.04 -2.25 -9.79
N THR A 178 -2.95 -3.56 -9.89
CA THR A 178 -2.11 -4.24 -10.88
C THR A 178 -2.98 -5.20 -11.68
N ARG A 179 -3.05 -4.99 -12.98
CA ARG A 179 -3.72 -5.92 -13.90
C ARG A 179 -2.81 -7.09 -14.21
N GLY A 180 -3.41 -8.22 -14.53
CA GLY A 180 -2.67 -9.43 -14.87
C GLY A 180 -3.57 -10.58 -15.25
N THR A 181 -2.99 -11.75 -15.32
CA THR A 181 -3.65 -13.00 -15.73
C THR A 181 -3.40 -14.08 -14.69
N ILE A 182 -4.44 -14.87 -14.40
CA ILE A 182 -4.35 -16.04 -13.55
C ILE A 182 -3.82 -17.22 -14.38
N VAL A 183 -2.77 -17.83 -13.90
CA VAL A 183 -2.11 -18.97 -14.52
C VAL A 183 -2.10 -20.17 -13.58
N GLU A 184 -1.74 -21.33 -14.13
CA GLU A 184 -1.48 -22.54 -13.33
C GLU A 184 -0.39 -22.23 -12.28
N PRO A 185 -0.53 -22.74 -11.04
CA PRO A 185 0.43 -22.45 -9.98
C PRO A 185 1.86 -22.79 -10.36
N VAL A 186 2.77 -21.83 -10.20
CA VAL A 186 4.19 -21.99 -10.44
C VAL A 186 4.92 -21.96 -9.11
N GLU A 187 5.77 -22.96 -8.86
CA GLU A 187 6.64 -22.96 -7.67
C GLU A 187 7.52 -21.71 -7.65
N GLY A 188 7.68 -21.10 -6.48
CA GLY A 188 8.47 -19.89 -6.33
C GLY A 188 8.41 -19.30 -4.93
N ARG A 189 8.93 -18.08 -4.81
CA ARG A 189 8.91 -17.28 -3.59
C ARG A 189 7.60 -16.49 -3.54
N GLY A 190 7.26 -15.96 -2.38
CA GLY A 190 6.08 -15.13 -2.19
C GLY A 190 5.08 -15.77 -1.24
N PHE A 191 3.89 -15.20 -1.17
CA PHE A 191 2.83 -15.68 -0.28
C PHE A 191 1.45 -15.51 -0.92
N GLY A 192 0.48 -16.22 -0.35
CA GLY A 192 -0.89 -16.17 -0.82
C GLY A 192 -1.00 -16.68 -2.27
N TRP A 193 -1.54 -15.86 -3.14
CA TRP A 193 -1.81 -16.16 -4.54
C TRP A 193 -0.70 -15.69 -5.51
N ASP A 194 0.48 -15.31 -5.01
CA ASP A 194 1.59 -14.84 -5.84
C ASP A 194 2.00 -15.84 -6.95
N SER A 195 1.81 -17.16 -6.70
CA SER A 195 2.17 -18.23 -7.61
C SER A 195 1.28 -18.36 -8.85
N ILE A 196 0.11 -17.74 -8.84
CA ILE A 196 -0.88 -17.81 -9.92
C ILE A 196 -1.11 -16.48 -10.64
N PHE A 197 -0.51 -15.39 -10.21
CA PHE A 197 -0.75 -14.08 -10.77
C PHE A 197 0.44 -13.57 -11.58
N VAL A 198 0.27 -13.47 -12.89
CA VAL A 198 1.24 -12.89 -13.84
C VAL A 198 0.79 -11.47 -14.15
N PRO A 199 1.54 -10.44 -13.75
CA PRO A 199 1.17 -9.04 -14.05
C PRO A 199 1.31 -8.74 -15.55
N ASP A 200 0.49 -7.83 -16.07
CA ASP A 200 0.54 -7.42 -17.46
C ASP A 200 1.93 -6.91 -17.85
N GLY A 201 2.38 -7.35 -19.03
CA GLY A 201 3.72 -7.02 -19.55
C GLY A 201 4.85 -7.92 -19.05
N PHE A 202 4.56 -8.93 -18.26
CA PHE A 202 5.51 -9.93 -17.78
C PHE A 202 5.08 -11.34 -18.23
N ASP A 203 6.05 -12.27 -18.20
CA ASP A 203 5.90 -13.67 -18.60
C ASP A 203 5.95 -14.65 -17.42
N ARG A 204 6.07 -14.14 -16.20
CA ARG A 204 6.22 -14.93 -14.97
C ARG A 204 5.39 -14.36 -13.82
N PRO A 205 4.93 -15.22 -12.90
CA PRO A 205 4.13 -14.79 -11.76
C PRO A 205 4.96 -14.05 -10.70
N PHE A 206 4.28 -13.35 -9.79
CA PHE A 206 4.89 -12.66 -8.67
C PHE A 206 5.84 -13.55 -7.85
N SER A 207 5.52 -14.84 -7.69
CA SER A 207 6.35 -15.79 -6.96
C SER A 207 7.73 -16.01 -7.58
N SER A 208 7.89 -15.76 -8.89
CA SER A 208 9.15 -15.89 -9.64
C SER A 208 9.94 -14.59 -9.75
N MET A 209 9.42 -13.50 -9.17
CA MET A 209 10.09 -12.20 -9.18
C MET A 209 10.94 -12.00 -7.93
N SER A 210 11.97 -11.16 -8.04
CA SER A 210 12.65 -10.66 -6.86
C SER A 210 11.70 -9.76 -6.05
N THR A 211 11.96 -9.61 -4.75
CA THR A 211 11.16 -8.75 -3.90
C THR A 211 11.15 -7.30 -4.39
N LEU A 212 12.30 -6.78 -4.83
CA LEU A 212 12.43 -5.44 -5.38
C LEU A 212 11.57 -5.26 -6.64
N GLU A 213 11.65 -6.21 -7.58
CA GLU A 213 10.88 -6.18 -8.82
C GLU A 213 9.37 -6.23 -8.53
N LYS A 214 8.92 -7.12 -7.64
CA LYS A 214 7.53 -7.18 -7.20
C LYS A 214 7.09 -5.87 -6.53
N ASN A 215 7.91 -5.31 -5.64
CA ASN A 215 7.56 -4.06 -4.94
C ASN A 215 7.38 -2.88 -5.90
N GLU A 216 8.17 -2.82 -6.98
CA GLU A 216 8.06 -1.72 -7.98
C GLU A 216 6.73 -1.73 -8.72
N LEU A 217 6.17 -2.89 -9.05
CA LEU A 217 5.00 -2.98 -9.92
C LEU A 217 3.71 -3.45 -9.23
N SER A 218 3.81 -3.96 -8.01
CA SER A 218 2.65 -4.53 -7.32
C SER A 218 1.65 -3.47 -6.87
N HIS A 219 0.40 -3.91 -6.74
CA HIS A 219 -0.70 -3.16 -6.15
C HIS A 219 -0.32 -2.56 -4.78
N ARG A 220 0.34 -3.35 -3.91
CA ARG A 220 0.84 -2.87 -2.60
C ARG A 220 1.93 -1.82 -2.76
N GLY A 221 2.90 -2.06 -3.65
CA GLY A 221 3.96 -1.08 -3.92
C GLY A 221 3.41 0.26 -4.36
N GLN A 222 2.41 0.28 -5.24
CA GLN A 222 1.74 1.50 -5.69
C GLN A 222 1.03 2.23 -4.54
N ALA A 223 0.24 1.52 -3.72
CA ALA A 223 -0.47 2.12 -2.60
C ALA A 223 0.49 2.71 -1.54
N VAL A 224 1.56 1.97 -1.20
CA VAL A 224 2.56 2.42 -0.22
C VAL A 224 3.33 3.65 -0.72
N ARG A 225 3.69 3.71 -2.01
CA ARG A 225 4.33 4.89 -2.60
C ARG A 225 3.44 6.13 -2.56
N GLN A 226 2.15 5.99 -2.90
CA GLN A 226 1.18 7.09 -2.79
C GLN A 226 1.11 7.61 -1.34
N TRP A 227 1.03 6.69 -0.38
CA TRP A 227 1.00 7.05 1.04
C TRP A 227 2.30 7.72 1.50
N ALA A 228 3.47 7.20 1.11
CA ALA A 228 4.76 7.77 1.47
C ALA A 228 4.93 9.21 0.93
N ASN A 229 4.54 9.45 -0.31
CA ASN A 229 4.56 10.80 -0.91
C ASN A 229 3.64 11.76 -0.14
N TRP A 230 2.41 11.33 0.13
CA TRP A 230 1.44 12.10 0.89
C TRP A 230 1.92 12.42 2.32
N LEU A 231 2.57 11.46 2.99
CA LEU A 231 3.18 11.69 4.30
C LEU A 231 4.27 12.76 4.24
N GLY A 232 5.12 12.74 3.21
CA GLY A 232 6.14 13.76 2.99
C GLY A 232 5.55 15.17 2.85
N GLU A 233 4.45 15.30 2.09
CA GLU A 233 3.75 16.57 1.88
C GLU A 233 3.04 17.11 3.13
N ASN A 234 2.61 16.22 4.03
CA ASN A 234 1.81 16.56 5.21
C ASN A 234 2.57 16.36 6.54
N GLN A 235 3.87 16.05 6.50
CA GLN A 235 4.68 15.67 7.65
C GLN A 235 4.62 16.69 8.79
N GLN A 236 4.82 17.97 8.46
CA GLN A 236 4.89 19.04 9.45
C GLN A 236 3.56 19.16 10.22
N GLU A 237 2.44 19.21 9.51
CA GLU A 237 1.12 19.31 10.12
C GLU A 237 0.80 18.11 11.01
N LEU A 238 1.07 16.90 10.52
CA LEU A 238 0.86 15.65 11.27
C LEU A 238 1.70 15.63 12.55
N TRP A 239 2.97 16.04 12.45
CA TRP A 239 3.89 16.08 13.59
C TRP A 239 3.45 17.11 14.64
N GLU A 240 3.06 18.31 14.22
CA GLU A 240 2.59 19.37 15.13
C GLU A 240 1.35 18.91 15.91
N ARG A 241 0.43 18.23 15.24
CA ARG A 241 -0.78 17.66 15.88
C ARG A 241 -0.42 16.52 16.83
N GLN A 242 0.45 15.63 16.43
CA GLN A 242 0.89 14.50 17.27
C GLN A 242 1.56 14.99 18.57
N ASN A 243 2.18 16.16 18.54
CA ASN A 243 2.88 16.75 19.68
C ASN A 243 2.11 17.89 20.38
N GLY A 244 0.81 18.03 20.09
CA GLY A 244 -0.06 19.02 20.75
C GLY A 244 0.27 20.48 20.41
N LYS A 245 1.00 20.74 19.32
CA LYS A 245 1.42 22.09 18.89
C LYS A 245 0.44 22.77 17.94
N SER A 246 -0.54 22.04 17.42
CA SER A 246 -1.57 22.59 16.53
C SER A 246 -2.75 23.15 17.33
N ALA A 247 -3.06 24.43 17.12
CA ALA A 247 -4.20 25.12 17.74
C ALA A 247 -5.55 24.85 17.04
N VAL A 248 -5.56 24.09 15.95
CA VAL A 248 -6.77 23.85 15.14
C VAL A 248 -7.54 22.66 15.70
N GLY A 249 -8.76 22.91 16.18
CA GLY A 249 -9.66 21.86 16.67
C GLY A 249 -9.93 20.78 15.62
N HIS A 250 -10.41 19.61 16.07
CA HIS A 250 -10.63 18.38 15.30
C HIS A 250 -11.60 18.48 14.10
N LYS A 251 -12.10 19.67 13.76
CA LYS A 251 -13.01 19.90 12.64
C LYS A 251 -12.28 20.55 11.48
N GLY A 252 -12.24 19.86 10.35
CA GLY A 252 -11.86 20.40 9.05
C GLY A 252 -10.38 20.22 8.68
N LEU A 253 -9.96 18.97 8.50
CA LEU A 253 -8.73 18.64 7.81
C LEU A 253 -8.97 18.74 6.31
N ASN A 254 -8.57 19.86 5.70
CA ASN A 254 -8.31 19.89 4.26
C ASN A 254 -6.86 19.47 4.05
N PHE A 255 -6.58 18.17 4.10
CA PHE A 255 -5.32 17.67 3.60
C PHE A 255 -5.22 17.97 2.10
N LYS A 256 -4.11 18.58 1.67
CA LYS A 256 -3.83 18.75 0.24
C LYS A 256 -3.74 17.37 -0.40
N GLY A 257 -4.64 17.08 -1.31
CA GLY A 257 -4.67 15.80 -2.03
C GLY A 257 -6.10 15.27 -2.14
N THR A 258 -6.91 15.91 -2.99
CA THR A 258 -8.12 15.28 -3.54
C THR A 258 -7.67 14.32 -4.62
N TYR A 259 -7.95 13.04 -4.45
CA TYR A 259 -7.82 12.07 -5.52
C TYR A 259 -8.86 12.42 -6.57
N ALA A 260 -8.41 12.65 -7.81
CA ALA A 260 -9.29 12.72 -8.96
C ALA A 260 -9.97 11.35 -9.12
N GLU A 261 -11.29 11.35 -9.09
CA GLU A 261 -12.11 10.28 -9.61
C GLU A 261 -11.88 10.25 -11.14
N GLU A 262 -11.31 9.14 -11.65
CA GLU A 262 -11.41 8.73 -13.05
C GLU A 262 -11.79 7.25 -13.12
#